data_30e58f82fd5704160020e37a0aba2bd5
#
_entry.id   30e58f82fd5704160020e37a0aba2bd5
#
_cell.length_a   1.000
_cell.length_b   1.000
_cell.length_c   1.000
_cell.angle_alpha   90.00
_cell.angle_beta   90.00
_cell.angle_gamma   90.00
#
_symmetry.space_group_name_H-M   'P 1'
#
loop_
_entity.id
_entity.type
_entity.pdbx_description
1 polymer ?
#
loop_
_entity_poly.entity_id
_entity_poly.type
_entity_poly.pdbx_seq_one_letter_code
_entity_poly.pdbx_strand_id
1 'polypeptide(L)'
;GRKGFQYSGPVYKTYRIQGNAVEIDFEYGEEGLTPENQNVKGFEIVGSDGIFRPAKAEIINGTSTVKVWNDSVSDPTEVRYCFRNYVQGELCNNAGLPASPFRIVIKKKPALMWIDAEANFERFSHKDSIDYYLEKIKSLGFTHAVVDIRPITGEVLYKSEYAPQMKEWKGAKAGDFDYLGYFIKKGHELGLEIHASLNVFCAGHNYFDRGMVYSGHPEWASMVYTPDKGIIPITEEKHKYGAMINPLNEEYRTHILNVLKEVVTKYPDLDGLMLDRVRYDGITADFSSLSRKKFEEYIGKKV
;
A
#
# COMPACT_ATOMS: atom_id res chain seq x y z
N GLY A 1 11.73 -3.19 43.79
CA GLY A 1 13.02 -2.88 43.22
C GLY A 1 13.54 -1.54 43.71
N ARG A 2 14.85 -1.38 43.86
CA ARG A 2 15.47 -0.09 44.25
C ARG A 2 15.19 0.93 43.14
N LYS A 3 14.51 2.03 43.48
CA LYS A 3 14.27 3.15 42.52
C LYS A 3 15.61 3.85 42.21
N GLY A 4 15.87 4.19 40.95
CA GLY A 4 17.03 4.95 40.51
C GLY A 4 18.28 4.14 40.18
N PHE A 5 18.19 2.83 39.95
CA PHE A 5 19.31 2.01 39.51
C PHE A 5 19.19 1.66 38.05
N GLN A 6 20.13 2.11 37.24
CA GLN A 6 20.23 1.68 35.83
C GLN A 6 20.71 0.22 35.80
N TYR A 7 19.97 -0.65 35.14
CA TYR A 7 20.20 -2.10 35.08
C TYR A 7 20.45 -2.61 33.66
N SER A 8 20.29 -1.73 32.66
CA SER A 8 20.53 -2.05 31.25
C SER A 8 21.42 -1.00 30.60
N GLY A 9 22.27 -1.42 29.68
CA GLY A 9 22.90 -0.53 28.70
C GLY A 9 21.89 -0.04 27.67
N PRO A 10 22.34 0.81 26.72
CA PRO A 10 21.50 1.32 25.64
C PRO A 10 20.86 0.19 24.83
N VAL A 11 19.54 0.25 24.63
CA VAL A 11 18.76 -0.69 23.81
C VAL A 11 18.18 0.07 22.64
N TYR A 12 18.34 -0.44 21.42
CA TYR A 12 17.74 0.13 20.23
C TYR A 12 16.21 0.31 20.41
N LYS A 13 15.72 1.51 20.11
CA LYS A 13 14.30 1.89 20.22
C LYS A 13 13.67 2.12 18.85
N THR A 14 14.21 3.06 18.08
CA THR A 14 13.71 3.44 16.77
C THR A 14 14.81 4.10 15.94
N TYR A 15 14.54 4.33 14.66
CA TYR A 15 15.46 5.07 13.79
C TYR A 15 14.71 6.04 12.89
N ARG A 16 15.43 7.01 12.35
CA ARG A 16 15.01 7.90 11.26
C ARG A 16 16.13 8.10 10.26
N ILE A 17 15.79 8.37 9.01
CA ILE A 17 16.77 8.63 7.94
C ILE A 17 16.91 10.13 7.76
N GLN A 18 18.16 10.60 7.71
CA GLN A 18 18.54 11.99 7.46
C GLN A 18 19.57 12.02 6.31
N GLY A 19 19.06 12.14 5.06
CA GLY A 19 19.89 12.02 3.87
C GLY A 19 20.53 10.64 3.76
N ASN A 20 21.87 10.57 3.79
CA ASN A 20 22.64 9.33 3.78
C ASN A 20 22.97 8.80 5.20
N ALA A 21 22.48 9.45 6.25
CA ALA A 21 22.70 9.04 7.62
C ALA A 21 21.47 8.39 8.24
N VAL A 22 21.70 7.50 9.21
CA VAL A 22 20.67 6.87 10.04
C VAL A 22 20.85 7.37 11.47
N GLU A 23 19.86 8.05 12.00
CA GLU A 23 19.80 8.46 13.41
C GLU A 23 19.05 7.40 14.19
N ILE A 24 19.68 6.86 15.22
CA ILE A 24 19.22 5.72 16.02
C ILE A 24 18.97 6.18 17.43
N ASP A 25 17.74 6.08 17.92
CA ASP A 25 17.36 6.43 19.27
C ASP A 25 17.46 5.19 20.18
N PHE A 26 17.91 5.38 21.41
CA PHE A 26 18.08 4.33 22.41
C PHE A 26 17.23 4.55 23.65
N GLU A 27 16.69 3.46 24.20
CA GLU A 27 16.23 3.39 25.58
C GLU A 27 17.40 3.19 26.53
N TYR A 28 17.28 3.55 27.78
CA TYR A 28 18.32 3.51 28.83
C TYR A 28 19.55 4.38 28.50
N GLY A 29 19.36 5.37 27.64
CA GLY A 29 20.36 6.40 27.29
C GLY A 29 19.90 7.82 27.63
N GLU A 30 18.78 7.98 28.34
CA GLU A 30 18.15 9.27 28.64
C GLU A 30 19.05 10.16 29.51
N GLU A 31 19.92 9.58 30.34
CA GLU A 31 20.90 10.31 31.15
C GLU A 31 22.22 10.58 30.38
N GLY A 32 22.27 10.23 29.10
CA GLY A 32 23.40 10.40 28.20
C GLY A 32 24.02 9.11 27.72
N LEU A 33 24.69 9.20 26.58
CA LEU A 33 25.47 8.14 25.93
C LEU A 33 26.94 8.49 25.94
N THR A 34 27.82 7.49 25.92
CA THR A 34 29.28 7.65 25.81
C THR A 34 29.84 6.71 24.73
N PRO A 35 31.00 7.05 24.11
CA PRO A 35 31.83 8.24 24.29
C PRO A 35 31.28 9.47 23.54
N GLU A 36 31.28 10.62 24.20
CA GLU A 36 30.89 11.89 23.59
C GLU A 36 31.98 12.49 22.70
N ASN A 37 31.58 13.29 21.70
CA ASN A 37 32.46 14.11 20.84
C ASN A 37 33.54 13.32 20.09
N GLN A 38 33.33 12.04 19.83
CA GLN A 38 34.23 11.19 19.06
C GLN A 38 33.46 10.12 18.28
N ASN A 39 34.11 9.51 17.30
CA ASN A 39 33.53 8.42 16.54
C ASN A 39 33.36 7.17 17.43
N VAL A 40 32.11 6.71 17.55
CA VAL A 40 31.71 5.51 18.30
C VAL A 40 31.99 4.27 17.46
N LYS A 41 32.93 3.43 17.88
CA LYS A 41 33.29 2.21 17.15
C LYS A 41 32.25 1.11 17.31
N GLY A 42 32.20 0.21 16.31
CA GLY A 42 31.33 -0.97 16.33
C GLY A 42 30.19 -0.91 15.33
N PHE A 43 29.95 0.23 14.72
CA PHE A 43 28.90 0.37 13.70
C PHE A 43 29.38 0.00 12.29
N GLU A 44 28.47 -0.62 11.55
CA GLU A 44 28.61 -0.89 10.11
C GLU A 44 27.29 -0.54 9.41
N ILE A 45 27.41 -0.10 8.16
CA ILE A 45 26.29 0.32 7.31
C ILE A 45 26.42 -0.29 5.92
N VAL A 46 25.30 -0.61 5.30
CA VAL A 46 25.22 -1.16 3.95
C VAL A 46 24.18 -0.42 3.12
N GLY A 47 24.46 -0.26 1.85
CA GLY A 47 23.53 0.25 0.84
C GLY A 47 22.90 -0.86 0.01
N SER A 48 22.37 -0.50 -1.14
CA SER A 48 21.73 -1.42 -2.10
C SER A 48 22.68 -2.47 -2.70
N ASP A 49 24.00 -2.24 -2.60
CA ASP A 49 25.04 -3.18 -3.09
C ASP A 49 25.27 -4.38 -2.15
N GLY A 50 24.64 -4.40 -0.98
CA GLY A 50 24.76 -5.49 0.00
C GLY A 50 26.14 -5.59 0.70
N ILE A 51 27.05 -4.62 0.50
CA ILE A 51 28.40 -4.65 1.06
C ILE A 51 28.45 -3.83 2.35
N PHE A 52 28.68 -4.49 3.50
CA PHE A 52 28.85 -3.82 4.79
C PHE A 52 30.18 -3.06 4.85
N ARG A 53 30.12 -1.81 5.24
CA ARG A 53 31.25 -0.91 5.44
C ARG A 53 31.32 -0.42 6.87
N PRO A 54 32.52 -0.20 7.46
CA PRO A 54 32.60 0.51 8.72
C PRO A 54 31.90 1.86 8.63
N ALA A 55 31.09 2.18 9.61
CA ALA A 55 30.37 3.44 9.65
C ALA A 55 31.04 4.45 10.57
N LYS A 56 30.94 5.73 10.23
CA LYS A 56 31.12 6.83 11.17
C LYS A 56 29.88 6.88 12.06
N ALA A 57 30.07 7.08 13.36
CA ALA A 57 28.97 7.15 14.31
C ALA A 57 29.27 8.20 15.37
N GLU A 58 28.34 9.13 15.60
CA GLU A 58 28.48 10.22 16.56
C GLU A 58 27.20 10.33 17.41
N ILE A 59 27.38 10.53 18.71
CA ILE A 59 26.27 10.83 19.62
C ILE A 59 25.83 12.26 19.40
N ILE A 60 24.53 12.47 19.19
CA ILE A 60 23.95 13.82 19.11
C ILE A 60 23.86 14.35 20.53
N ASN A 61 24.69 15.37 20.83
CA ASN A 61 24.86 15.93 22.18
C ASN A 61 23.51 16.27 22.85
N GLY A 62 23.38 15.86 24.10
CA GLY A 62 22.17 16.11 24.90
C GLY A 62 20.98 15.20 24.54
N THR A 63 21.20 14.15 23.77
CA THR A 63 20.15 13.20 23.36
C THR A 63 20.58 11.75 23.61
N SER A 64 19.63 10.82 23.51
CA SER A 64 19.89 9.35 23.45
C SER A 64 20.01 8.85 22.00
N THR A 65 20.52 9.67 21.09
CA THR A 65 20.56 9.38 19.65
C THR A 65 21.98 9.27 19.14
N VAL A 66 22.24 8.26 18.33
CA VAL A 66 23.50 8.09 17.57
C VAL A 66 23.23 8.28 16.10
N LYS A 67 23.95 9.19 15.45
CA LYS A 67 23.96 9.40 13.99
C LYS A 67 25.03 8.51 13.37
N VAL A 68 24.62 7.66 12.41
CA VAL A 68 25.47 6.65 11.75
C VAL A 68 25.44 6.88 10.24
N TRP A 69 26.62 6.95 9.59
CA TRP A 69 26.73 7.13 8.15
C TRP A 69 28.07 6.62 7.58
N ASN A 70 28.12 6.51 6.26
CA ASN A 70 29.36 6.32 5.50
C ASN A 70 29.26 7.12 4.20
N ASP A 71 30.30 7.86 3.85
CA ASP A 71 30.27 8.76 2.69
C ASP A 71 30.11 8.02 1.34
N SER A 72 30.43 6.72 1.30
CA SER A 72 30.25 5.85 0.13
C SER A 72 28.86 5.17 0.07
N VAL A 73 27.99 5.41 1.05
CA VAL A 73 26.64 4.85 1.12
C VAL A 73 25.62 5.98 1.08
N SER A 74 25.08 6.24 -0.09
CA SER A 74 24.08 7.31 -0.29
C SER A 74 22.68 6.91 0.18
N ASP A 75 22.36 5.61 0.17
CA ASP A 75 21.05 5.07 0.44
C ASP A 75 21.19 3.83 1.35
N PRO A 76 21.21 4.04 2.67
CA PRO A 76 21.39 2.96 3.62
C PRO A 76 20.18 2.02 3.65
N THR A 77 20.46 0.71 3.60
CA THR A 77 19.42 -0.34 3.68
C THR A 77 19.50 -1.15 4.98
N GLU A 78 20.66 -1.10 5.67
CA GLU A 78 20.82 -1.75 6.96
C GLU A 78 21.94 -1.08 7.76
N VAL A 79 21.78 -1.06 9.09
CA VAL A 79 22.83 -0.72 10.07
C VAL A 79 22.93 -1.84 11.06
N ARG A 80 24.16 -2.16 11.47
CA ARG A 80 24.42 -3.10 12.56
C ARG A 80 25.49 -2.58 13.52
N TYR A 81 25.36 -2.97 14.78
CA TYR A 81 26.30 -2.64 15.82
C TYR A 81 26.86 -3.92 16.44
N CYS A 82 28.18 -4.08 16.47
CA CYS A 82 28.91 -5.24 17.01
C CYS A 82 28.35 -6.61 16.54
N PHE A 83 27.86 -6.70 15.32
CA PHE A 83 27.16 -7.88 14.77
C PHE A 83 28.13 -8.78 13.98
N ARG A 84 29.27 -9.11 14.58
CA ARG A 84 30.36 -9.99 14.04
C ARG A 84 30.94 -10.87 15.15
N ASN A 85 31.71 -11.90 14.76
CA ASN A 85 32.31 -12.85 15.71
C ASN A 85 33.17 -12.19 16.81
N TYR A 86 33.88 -11.10 16.45
CA TYR A 86 34.59 -10.26 17.41
C TYR A 86 34.67 -8.81 16.92
N VAL A 87 34.08 -7.92 17.67
CA VAL A 87 34.20 -6.46 17.49
C VAL A 87 34.14 -5.80 18.86
N GLN A 88 35.08 -4.90 19.11
CA GLN A 88 35.05 -4.06 20.29
C GLN A 88 34.06 -2.90 20.04
N GLY A 89 32.93 -2.91 20.76
CA GLY A 89 31.96 -1.82 20.80
C GLY A 89 32.29 -0.83 21.89
N GLU A 90 32.00 0.45 21.67
CA GLU A 90 32.29 1.53 22.62
C GLU A 90 31.02 2.21 23.15
N LEU A 91 29.83 1.93 22.57
CA LEU A 91 28.59 2.57 22.99
C LEU A 91 28.15 2.10 24.38
N CYS A 92 28.14 3.03 25.32
CA CYS A 92 27.64 2.81 26.69
C CYS A 92 26.67 3.94 27.08
N ASN A 93 25.92 3.75 28.15
CA ASN A 93 25.24 4.86 28.81
C ASN A 93 26.16 5.50 29.90
N ASN A 94 25.72 6.60 30.51
CA ASN A 94 26.49 7.29 31.55
C ASN A 94 26.74 6.47 32.82
N ALA A 95 25.99 5.37 33.03
CA ALA A 95 26.28 4.40 34.08
C ALA A 95 27.39 3.40 33.72
N GLY A 96 27.99 3.52 32.53
CA GLY A 96 29.04 2.64 32.03
C GLY A 96 28.55 1.27 31.54
N LEU A 97 27.24 1.08 31.37
CA LEU A 97 26.69 -0.17 30.87
C LEU A 97 26.70 -0.18 29.34
N PRO A 98 27.26 -1.23 28.71
CA PRO A 98 27.43 -1.30 27.26
C PRO A 98 26.11 -1.63 26.53
N ALA A 99 25.95 -1.12 25.30
CA ALA A 99 24.91 -1.55 24.40
C ALA A 99 25.11 -2.99 23.93
N SER A 100 24.03 -3.75 23.84
CA SER A 100 24.04 -5.08 23.23
C SER A 100 24.17 -4.98 21.70
N PRO A 101 24.76 -6.00 21.03
CA PRO A 101 24.75 -6.07 19.57
C PRO A 101 23.32 -6.01 18.99
N PHE A 102 23.16 -5.29 17.88
CA PHE A 102 21.87 -5.20 17.19
C PHE A 102 22.05 -5.05 15.68
N ARG A 103 20.94 -5.30 14.97
CA ARG A 103 20.79 -5.13 13.53
C ARG A 103 19.49 -4.42 13.24
N ILE A 104 19.54 -3.40 12.39
CA ILE A 104 18.38 -2.61 11.93
C ILE A 104 18.27 -2.77 10.42
N VAL A 105 17.22 -3.41 9.93
CA VAL A 105 16.86 -3.39 8.51
C VAL A 105 16.01 -2.14 8.25
N ILE A 106 16.52 -1.27 7.39
CA ILE A 106 15.89 -0.01 7.06
C ILE A 106 14.80 -0.28 6.02
N LYS A 107 13.56 -0.23 6.47
CA LYS A 107 12.39 -0.31 5.57
C LYS A 107 12.08 1.10 5.07
N LYS A 108 12.25 1.32 3.78
CA LYS A 108 11.72 2.54 3.15
C LYS A 108 10.19 2.51 3.29
N LYS A 109 9.61 3.62 3.73
CA LYS A 109 8.15 3.77 3.67
C LYS A 109 7.74 3.79 2.20
N PRO A 110 6.78 2.93 1.79
CA PRO A 110 6.28 2.97 0.43
C PRO A 110 5.64 4.34 0.17
N ALA A 111 5.99 4.96 -0.94
CA ALA A 111 5.34 6.15 -1.48
C ALA A 111 4.57 5.71 -2.72
N LEU A 112 3.22 5.73 -2.63
CA LEU A 112 2.35 5.22 -3.67
C LEU A 112 1.71 6.36 -4.45
N MET A 113 1.69 6.26 -5.79
CA MET A 113 0.88 7.08 -6.66
C MET A 113 -0.31 6.27 -7.15
N TRP A 114 -1.53 6.72 -6.83
CA TRP A 114 -2.76 6.09 -7.31
C TRP A 114 -3.18 6.67 -8.66
N ILE A 115 -3.43 5.80 -9.61
CA ILE A 115 -3.86 6.13 -10.98
C ILE A 115 -5.30 5.66 -11.15
N ASP A 116 -6.23 6.59 -10.99
CA ASP A 116 -7.66 6.35 -11.23
C ASP A 116 -7.94 6.08 -12.70
N ALA A 117 -8.70 5.02 -13.00
CA ALA A 117 -8.98 4.58 -14.36
C ALA A 117 -9.81 5.60 -15.15
N GLU A 118 -10.89 6.11 -14.55
CA GLU A 118 -11.87 6.95 -15.25
C GLU A 118 -11.32 8.36 -15.49
N ALA A 119 -10.64 8.93 -14.50
CA ALA A 119 -10.03 10.25 -14.62
C ALA A 119 -8.84 10.31 -15.58
N ASN A 120 -8.20 9.18 -15.81
CA ASN A 120 -6.98 9.10 -16.64
C ASN A 120 -7.13 8.21 -17.88
N PHE A 121 -8.34 7.78 -18.21
CA PHE A 121 -8.59 6.83 -19.29
C PHE A 121 -7.97 7.26 -20.63
N GLU A 122 -8.28 8.48 -21.11
CA GLU A 122 -7.73 9.03 -22.33
C GLU A 122 -6.20 9.10 -22.27
N ARG A 123 -5.66 9.62 -21.16
CA ARG A 123 -4.21 9.81 -20.98
C ARG A 123 -3.45 8.50 -21.10
N PHE A 124 -3.91 7.45 -20.46
CA PHE A 124 -3.21 6.17 -20.44
C PHE A 124 -3.68 5.18 -21.53
N SER A 125 -4.48 5.65 -22.47
CA SER A 125 -4.74 4.93 -23.73
C SER A 125 -3.55 4.96 -24.71
N HIS A 126 -2.45 5.64 -24.36
CA HIS A 126 -1.25 5.80 -25.18
C HIS A 126 0.00 5.39 -24.41
N LYS A 127 0.83 4.53 -24.99
CA LYS A 127 2.07 4.05 -24.36
C LYS A 127 3.03 5.17 -24.00
N ASP A 128 3.25 6.13 -24.89
CA ASP A 128 4.14 7.26 -24.66
C ASP A 128 3.72 8.09 -23.44
N SER A 129 2.42 8.20 -23.19
CA SER A 129 1.91 8.86 -21.99
C SER A 129 2.18 8.04 -20.73
N ILE A 130 2.03 6.71 -20.77
CA ILE A 130 2.36 5.83 -19.66
C ILE A 130 3.85 5.99 -19.33
N ASP A 131 4.73 5.95 -20.32
CA ASP A 131 6.18 6.12 -20.15
C ASP A 131 6.50 7.43 -19.46
N TYR A 132 5.99 8.55 -20.00
CA TYR A 132 6.21 9.88 -19.44
C TYR A 132 5.76 10.00 -17.98
N TYR A 133 4.56 9.51 -17.65
CA TYR A 133 4.04 9.64 -16.29
C TYR A 133 4.71 8.70 -15.30
N LEU A 134 5.09 7.48 -15.68
CA LEU A 134 5.84 6.59 -14.81
C LEU A 134 7.25 7.13 -14.52
N GLU A 135 7.93 7.68 -15.52
CA GLU A 135 9.23 8.37 -15.35
C GLU A 135 9.10 9.57 -14.39
N LYS A 136 8.04 10.37 -14.54
CA LYS A 136 7.75 11.49 -13.64
C LYS A 136 7.45 11.01 -12.22
N ILE A 137 6.62 9.99 -12.04
CA ILE A 137 6.33 9.36 -10.74
C ILE A 137 7.63 8.92 -10.07
N LYS A 138 8.49 8.22 -10.80
CA LYS A 138 9.81 7.80 -10.30
C LYS A 138 10.70 8.97 -9.90
N SER A 139 10.78 10.00 -10.75
CA SER A 139 11.61 11.20 -10.51
C SER A 139 11.18 11.99 -9.26
N LEU A 140 9.91 11.91 -8.89
CA LEU A 140 9.34 12.53 -7.68
C LEU A 140 9.55 11.69 -6.40
N GLY A 141 10.25 10.56 -6.50
CA GLY A 141 10.59 9.71 -5.35
C GLY A 141 9.52 8.70 -4.96
N PHE A 142 8.48 8.52 -5.76
CA PHE A 142 7.53 7.42 -5.55
C PHE A 142 8.21 6.08 -5.79
N THR A 143 7.77 5.08 -5.05
CA THR A 143 8.28 3.71 -5.13
C THR A 143 7.28 2.74 -5.74
N HIS A 144 6.01 3.10 -5.74
CA HIS A 144 4.91 2.26 -6.20
C HIS A 144 3.95 3.07 -7.08
N ALA A 145 3.37 2.42 -8.09
CA ALA A 145 2.19 2.92 -8.80
C ALA A 145 1.03 1.94 -8.62
N VAL A 146 -0.11 2.44 -8.16
CA VAL A 146 -1.35 1.67 -8.04
C VAL A 146 -2.23 2.01 -9.23
N VAL A 147 -2.41 1.05 -10.13
CA VAL A 147 -3.15 1.21 -11.38
C VAL A 147 -4.56 0.64 -11.22
N ASP A 148 -5.57 1.48 -11.29
CA ASP A 148 -6.95 1.02 -11.29
C ASP A 148 -7.28 0.35 -12.62
N ILE A 149 -7.53 -0.94 -12.59
CA ILE A 149 -7.83 -1.77 -13.77
C ILE A 149 -9.27 -2.24 -13.83
N ARG A 150 -10.03 -2.00 -12.77
CA ARG A 150 -11.46 -2.28 -12.70
C ARG A 150 -12.17 -1.16 -11.96
N PRO A 151 -12.55 -0.09 -12.71
CA PRO A 151 -13.28 1.04 -12.16
C PRO A 151 -14.67 0.65 -11.63
N ILE A 152 -15.39 1.61 -11.09
CA ILE A 152 -16.71 1.39 -10.46
C ILE A 152 -17.77 0.84 -11.41
N THR A 153 -17.61 0.97 -12.71
CA THR A 153 -18.52 0.37 -13.71
C THR A 153 -18.53 -1.15 -13.68
N GLY A 154 -17.49 -1.77 -13.13
CA GLY A 154 -17.29 -3.22 -13.15
C GLY A 154 -16.68 -3.74 -14.46
N GLU A 155 -16.51 -2.89 -15.47
CA GLU A 155 -15.70 -3.16 -16.65
C GLU A 155 -14.20 -3.22 -16.28
N VAL A 156 -13.37 -3.83 -17.13
CA VAL A 156 -11.93 -3.95 -16.88
C VAL A 156 -11.10 -3.34 -18.01
N LEU A 157 -9.88 -2.89 -17.70
CA LEU A 157 -8.95 -2.27 -18.67
C LEU A 157 -8.01 -3.27 -19.36
N TYR A 158 -8.26 -4.57 -19.20
CA TYR A 158 -7.50 -5.64 -19.85
C TYR A 158 -8.47 -6.61 -20.54
N LYS A 159 -7.97 -7.51 -21.37
CA LYS A 159 -8.80 -8.57 -21.99
C LYS A 159 -9.13 -9.61 -20.92
N SER A 160 -10.39 -9.72 -20.54
CA SER A 160 -10.92 -10.64 -19.56
C SER A 160 -11.89 -11.64 -20.18
N GLU A 161 -11.92 -12.85 -19.62
CA GLU A 161 -12.93 -13.88 -19.92
C GLU A 161 -14.18 -13.73 -19.04
N TYR A 162 -14.09 -12.98 -17.94
CA TYR A 162 -15.15 -12.90 -16.93
C TYR A 162 -15.84 -11.54 -16.90
N ALA A 163 -15.17 -10.45 -17.30
CA ALA A 163 -15.73 -9.10 -17.24
C ALA A 163 -15.65 -8.39 -18.60
N PRO A 164 -16.62 -7.53 -18.94
CA PRO A 164 -16.54 -6.75 -20.16
C PRO A 164 -15.36 -5.78 -20.12
N GLN A 165 -14.67 -5.65 -21.26
CA GLN A 165 -13.57 -4.69 -21.39
C GLN A 165 -14.12 -3.28 -21.60
N MET A 166 -13.62 -2.29 -20.85
CA MET A 166 -13.86 -0.88 -21.07
C MET A 166 -13.11 -0.41 -22.33
N LYS A 167 -13.80 -0.34 -23.46
CA LYS A 167 -13.23 0.01 -24.76
C LYS A 167 -13.25 1.51 -25.03
N GLU A 168 -14.05 2.25 -24.30
CA GLU A 168 -14.17 3.70 -24.42
C GLU A 168 -14.64 4.32 -23.11
N TRP A 169 -14.27 5.57 -22.87
CA TRP A 169 -14.77 6.39 -21.78
C TRP A 169 -14.84 7.85 -22.18
N LYS A 170 -16.03 8.47 -22.06
CA LYS A 170 -16.29 9.89 -22.39
C LYS A 170 -15.77 10.30 -23.79
N GLY A 171 -15.91 9.40 -24.77
CA GLY A 171 -15.48 9.63 -26.15
C GLY A 171 -14.03 9.25 -26.44
N ALA A 172 -13.18 9.04 -25.44
CA ALA A 172 -11.85 8.50 -25.62
C ALA A 172 -11.90 6.98 -25.82
N LYS A 173 -11.07 6.44 -26.71
CA LYS A 173 -10.98 4.99 -26.96
C LYS A 173 -9.78 4.38 -26.24
N ALA A 174 -9.94 3.15 -25.77
CA ALA A 174 -8.83 2.38 -25.23
C ALA A 174 -7.75 2.14 -26.28
N GLY A 175 -6.49 2.13 -25.87
CA GLY A 175 -5.36 1.74 -26.73
C GLY A 175 -5.41 0.26 -27.09
N ASP A 176 -4.91 -0.08 -28.28
CA ASP A 176 -4.82 -1.48 -28.73
C ASP A 176 -3.51 -2.14 -28.23
N PHE A 177 -3.41 -2.31 -26.93
CA PHE A 177 -2.30 -3.00 -26.28
C PHE A 177 -2.75 -3.60 -24.94
N ASP A 178 -1.93 -4.49 -24.36
CA ASP A 178 -2.12 -4.99 -23.02
C ASP A 178 -1.79 -3.90 -22.00
N TYR A 179 -2.84 -3.24 -21.50
CA TYR A 179 -2.76 -2.09 -20.61
C TYR A 179 -1.96 -2.41 -19.34
N LEU A 180 -2.39 -3.43 -18.56
CA LEU A 180 -1.75 -3.77 -17.31
C LEU A 180 -0.35 -4.36 -17.52
N GLY A 181 -0.19 -5.25 -18.51
CA GLY A 181 1.12 -5.81 -18.85
C GLY A 181 2.14 -4.74 -19.23
N TYR A 182 1.69 -3.69 -19.91
CA TYR A 182 2.57 -2.56 -20.24
C TYR A 182 2.98 -1.74 -19.02
N PHE A 183 2.05 -1.46 -18.12
CA PHE A 183 2.37 -0.78 -16.85
C PHE A 183 3.37 -1.59 -16.01
N ILE A 184 3.18 -2.90 -15.89
CA ILE A 184 4.09 -3.79 -15.14
C ILE A 184 5.50 -3.72 -15.76
N LYS A 185 5.60 -3.97 -17.07
CA LYS A 185 6.88 -3.96 -17.79
C LYS A 185 7.62 -2.63 -17.60
N LYS A 186 6.97 -1.51 -17.94
CA LYS A 186 7.61 -0.18 -17.88
C LYS A 186 7.91 0.25 -16.45
N GLY A 187 7.01 -0.06 -15.50
CA GLY A 187 7.22 0.22 -14.08
C GLY A 187 8.45 -0.51 -13.52
N HIS A 188 8.60 -1.78 -13.82
CA HIS A 188 9.77 -2.58 -13.40
C HIS A 188 11.07 -2.09 -14.04
N GLU A 189 11.05 -1.69 -15.32
CA GLU A 189 12.21 -1.06 -15.99
C GLU A 189 12.68 0.20 -15.23
N LEU A 190 11.77 0.92 -14.63
CA LEU A 190 12.04 2.12 -13.81
C LEU A 190 12.30 1.82 -12.33
N GLY A 191 12.20 0.56 -11.89
CA GLY A 191 12.30 0.15 -10.49
C GLY A 191 11.15 0.68 -9.63
N LEU A 192 9.94 0.71 -10.17
CA LEU A 192 8.67 0.92 -9.46
C LEU A 192 7.99 -0.42 -9.23
N GLU A 193 7.37 -0.61 -8.07
CA GLU A 193 6.43 -1.71 -7.85
C GLU A 193 5.06 -1.32 -8.41
N ILE A 194 4.44 -2.22 -9.18
CA ILE A 194 3.15 -2.00 -9.83
C ILE A 194 2.08 -2.85 -9.17
N HIS A 195 1.08 -2.17 -8.59
CA HIS A 195 -0.07 -2.79 -7.96
C HIS A 195 -1.32 -2.54 -8.81
N ALA A 196 -2.14 -3.56 -9.00
CA ALA A 196 -3.45 -3.40 -9.63
C ALA A 196 -4.53 -3.11 -8.59
N SER A 197 -5.36 -2.10 -8.84
CA SER A 197 -6.55 -1.81 -8.05
C SER A 197 -7.81 -2.30 -8.73
N LEU A 198 -8.71 -2.89 -7.94
CA LEU A 198 -10.02 -3.34 -8.39
C LEU A 198 -11.11 -2.91 -7.38
N ASN A 199 -12.17 -2.27 -7.90
CA ASN A 199 -13.38 -2.00 -7.12
C ASN A 199 -14.18 -3.29 -6.95
N VAL A 200 -14.08 -3.96 -5.78
CA VAL A 200 -14.60 -5.32 -5.57
C VAL A 200 -16.13 -5.35 -5.55
N PHE A 201 -16.78 -4.64 -4.63
CA PHE A 201 -18.25 -4.61 -4.52
C PHE A 201 -18.86 -3.35 -5.12
N CYS A 202 -18.43 -3.01 -6.34
CA CYS A 202 -19.03 -1.97 -7.15
C CYS A 202 -19.03 -2.39 -8.62
N ALA A 203 -20.16 -2.24 -9.31
CA ALA A 203 -20.29 -2.60 -10.71
C ALA A 203 -21.27 -1.70 -11.49
N GLY A 204 -21.34 -0.44 -11.10
CA GLY A 204 -22.11 0.59 -11.80
C GLY A 204 -21.68 2.00 -11.42
N HIS A 205 -21.78 2.91 -12.38
CA HIS A 205 -21.55 4.34 -12.22
C HIS A 205 -22.89 5.06 -12.32
N ASN A 206 -23.47 5.46 -11.17
CA ASN A 206 -24.84 6.00 -11.11
C ASN A 206 -25.03 7.34 -11.86
N TYR A 207 -23.94 8.07 -12.08
CA TYR A 207 -24.01 9.35 -12.79
C TYR A 207 -24.18 9.19 -14.31
N PHE A 208 -23.66 8.07 -14.86
CA PHE A 208 -23.69 7.79 -16.30
C PHE A 208 -24.60 6.62 -16.65
N ASP A 209 -25.31 6.03 -15.68
CA ASP A 209 -26.14 4.83 -15.86
C ASP A 209 -25.39 3.73 -16.63
N ARG A 210 -24.10 3.55 -16.27
CA ARG A 210 -23.19 2.65 -16.97
C ARG A 210 -22.59 1.60 -16.03
N GLY A 211 -22.37 0.43 -16.55
CA GLY A 211 -21.75 -0.70 -15.86
C GLY A 211 -22.65 -1.91 -15.81
N MET A 212 -22.15 -2.98 -15.18
CA MET A 212 -22.77 -4.30 -15.24
C MET A 212 -24.18 -4.33 -14.65
N VAL A 213 -24.46 -3.57 -13.59
CA VAL A 213 -25.79 -3.47 -12.99
C VAL A 213 -26.80 -2.70 -13.85
N TYR A 214 -26.34 -1.96 -14.85
CA TYR A 214 -27.20 -1.25 -15.81
C TYR A 214 -27.39 -2.04 -17.11
N SER A 215 -26.46 -2.91 -17.46
CA SER A 215 -26.42 -3.57 -18.78
C SER A 215 -26.74 -5.08 -18.76
N GLY A 216 -26.83 -5.73 -17.60
CA GLY A 216 -27.06 -7.16 -17.58
C GLY A 216 -27.40 -7.77 -16.22
N HIS A 217 -27.04 -7.11 -15.13
CA HIS A 217 -27.14 -7.70 -13.78
C HIS A 217 -27.74 -6.72 -12.74
N PRO A 218 -28.95 -6.17 -12.97
CA PRO A 218 -29.57 -5.26 -12.00
C PRO A 218 -29.80 -5.91 -10.63
N GLU A 219 -30.00 -7.24 -10.59
CA GLU A 219 -30.20 -8.04 -9.39
C GLU A 219 -28.98 -8.10 -8.45
N TRP A 220 -27.81 -7.72 -8.90
CA TRP A 220 -26.62 -7.63 -8.07
C TRP A 220 -26.56 -6.37 -7.19
N ALA A 221 -27.26 -5.30 -7.63
CA ALA A 221 -27.24 -4.01 -6.96
C ALA A 221 -27.76 -4.10 -5.51
N SER A 222 -27.09 -3.39 -4.60
CA SER A 222 -27.56 -3.24 -3.22
C SER A 222 -28.90 -2.50 -3.17
N MET A 223 -29.73 -2.86 -2.18
CA MET A 223 -30.95 -2.14 -1.83
C MET A 223 -30.66 -1.16 -0.70
N VAL A 224 -30.91 0.10 -0.91
CA VAL A 224 -30.64 1.17 0.05
C VAL A 224 -31.94 1.76 0.60
N TYR A 225 -31.90 2.15 1.87
CA TYR A 225 -33.01 2.87 2.47
C TYR A 225 -32.80 4.38 2.36
N THR A 226 -33.81 5.07 1.90
CA THR A 226 -33.91 6.54 1.88
C THR A 226 -35.16 6.99 2.60
N PRO A 227 -35.13 8.11 3.38
CA PRO A 227 -36.32 8.56 4.13
C PRO A 227 -37.53 8.91 3.29
N ASP A 228 -37.32 9.37 2.06
CA ASP A 228 -38.35 9.84 1.14
C ASP A 228 -38.92 8.74 0.23
N LYS A 229 -38.09 7.75 -0.17
CA LYS A 229 -38.49 6.70 -1.12
C LYS A 229 -38.58 5.30 -0.49
N GLY A 230 -38.17 5.14 0.78
CA GLY A 230 -38.06 3.84 1.42
C GLY A 230 -36.87 3.00 0.88
N ILE A 231 -37.10 1.71 0.69
CA ILE A 231 -36.07 0.78 0.17
C ILE A 231 -36.13 0.77 -1.36
N ILE A 232 -35.02 1.19 -1.98
CA ILE A 232 -34.89 1.28 -3.45
C ILE A 232 -33.54 0.65 -3.88
N PRO A 233 -33.40 0.24 -5.16
CA PRO A 233 -32.10 -0.10 -5.70
C PRO A 233 -31.14 1.08 -5.63
N ILE A 234 -29.87 0.83 -5.29
CA ILE A 234 -28.85 1.89 -5.23
C ILE A 234 -28.66 2.63 -6.56
N THR A 235 -29.02 2.00 -7.68
CA THR A 235 -29.00 2.60 -9.02
C THR A 235 -29.99 3.74 -9.20
N GLU A 236 -31.04 3.82 -8.35
CA GLU A 236 -32.01 4.90 -8.32
C GLU A 236 -31.61 6.06 -7.40
N GLU A 237 -30.56 5.87 -6.59
CA GLU A 237 -30.04 6.89 -5.68
C GLU A 237 -28.87 7.64 -6.33
N LYS A 238 -29.18 8.68 -7.10
CA LYS A 238 -28.20 9.41 -7.91
C LYS A 238 -27.17 10.23 -7.11
N HIS A 239 -27.39 10.42 -5.81
CA HIS A 239 -26.38 11.02 -4.92
C HIS A 239 -25.26 10.03 -4.56
N LYS A 240 -25.46 8.73 -4.75
CA LYS A 240 -24.47 7.68 -4.61
C LYS A 240 -23.66 7.54 -5.90
N TYR A 241 -22.39 7.87 -5.88
CA TYR A 241 -21.53 7.85 -7.06
C TYR A 241 -21.42 6.47 -7.71
N GLY A 242 -21.14 5.45 -6.92
CA GLY A 242 -21.00 4.07 -7.40
C GLY A 242 -22.18 3.18 -6.99
N ALA A 243 -22.68 2.38 -7.93
CA ALA A 243 -23.65 1.34 -7.63
C ALA A 243 -22.95 0.16 -6.95
N MET A 244 -23.00 0.16 -5.62
CA MET A 244 -22.46 -0.91 -4.80
C MET A 244 -23.27 -2.19 -4.94
N ILE A 245 -22.60 -3.31 -4.82
CA ILE A 245 -23.14 -4.65 -4.93
C ILE A 245 -23.41 -5.20 -3.53
N ASN A 246 -24.47 -6.01 -3.39
CA ASN A 246 -24.70 -6.76 -2.17
C ASN A 246 -23.62 -7.85 -1.99
N PRO A 247 -22.75 -7.78 -0.96
CA PRO A 247 -21.70 -8.78 -0.72
C PRO A 247 -22.24 -10.19 -0.41
N LEU A 248 -23.54 -10.33 -0.09
CA LEU A 248 -24.18 -11.62 0.13
C LEU A 248 -24.65 -12.29 -1.16
N ASN A 249 -24.63 -11.61 -2.30
CA ASN A 249 -24.96 -12.20 -3.59
C ASN A 249 -23.88 -13.18 -4.02
N GLU A 250 -24.23 -14.48 -4.04
CA GLU A 250 -23.29 -15.58 -4.29
C GLU A 250 -22.82 -15.63 -5.75
N GLU A 251 -23.70 -15.29 -6.69
CA GLU A 251 -23.37 -15.23 -8.11
C GLU A 251 -22.32 -14.15 -8.36
N TYR A 252 -22.53 -12.94 -7.83
CA TYR A 252 -21.54 -11.88 -7.92
C TYR A 252 -20.22 -12.22 -7.23
N ARG A 253 -20.28 -12.85 -6.05
CA ARG A 253 -19.06 -13.31 -5.36
C ARG A 253 -18.25 -14.26 -6.22
N THR A 254 -18.94 -15.20 -6.89
CA THR A 254 -18.28 -16.13 -7.83
C THR A 254 -17.65 -15.37 -9.00
N HIS A 255 -18.40 -14.44 -9.60
CA HIS A 255 -17.91 -13.58 -10.66
C HIS A 255 -16.64 -12.82 -10.27
N ILE A 256 -16.67 -12.06 -9.17
CA ILE A 256 -15.51 -11.25 -8.76
C ILE A 256 -14.30 -12.09 -8.35
N LEU A 257 -14.51 -13.26 -7.75
CA LEU A 257 -13.43 -14.20 -7.44
C LEU A 257 -12.77 -14.74 -8.72
N ASN A 258 -13.52 -14.97 -9.78
CA ASN A 258 -12.97 -15.38 -11.07
C ASN A 258 -12.14 -14.26 -11.70
N VAL A 259 -12.62 -13.01 -11.65
CA VAL A 259 -11.87 -11.83 -12.11
C VAL A 259 -10.55 -11.69 -11.33
N LEU A 260 -10.58 -11.81 -10.00
CA LEU A 260 -9.38 -11.71 -9.17
C LEU A 260 -8.36 -12.83 -9.48
N LYS A 261 -8.84 -14.08 -9.62
CA LYS A 261 -8.00 -15.22 -10.00
C LYS A 261 -7.39 -15.03 -11.39
N GLU A 262 -8.18 -14.52 -12.34
CA GLU A 262 -7.70 -14.23 -13.68
C GLU A 262 -6.54 -13.24 -13.66
N VAL A 263 -6.66 -12.13 -12.91
CA VAL A 263 -5.60 -11.11 -12.82
C VAL A 263 -4.30 -11.71 -12.30
N VAL A 264 -4.33 -12.42 -11.16
CA VAL A 264 -3.11 -12.99 -10.58
C VAL A 264 -2.50 -14.13 -11.41
N THR A 265 -3.31 -14.83 -12.19
CA THR A 265 -2.84 -15.89 -13.07
C THR A 265 -2.23 -15.33 -14.36
N LYS A 266 -2.88 -14.31 -14.93
CA LYS A 266 -2.47 -13.70 -16.19
C LYS A 266 -1.26 -12.78 -16.05
N TYR A 267 -1.12 -12.15 -14.88
CA TYR A 267 -0.05 -11.19 -14.59
C TYR A 267 0.76 -11.63 -13.35
N PRO A 268 1.56 -12.72 -13.45
CA PRO A 268 2.32 -13.24 -12.32
C PRO A 268 3.41 -12.29 -11.80
N ASP A 269 3.85 -11.35 -12.64
CA ASP A 269 4.85 -10.34 -12.30
C ASP A 269 4.24 -9.09 -11.61
N LEU A 270 2.93 -9.09 -11.34
CA LEU A 270 2.29 -8.01 -10.60
C LEU A 270 2.73 -8.03 -9.14
N ASP A 271 3.15 -6.88 -8.60
CA ASP A 271 3.69 -6.80 -7.23
C ASP A 271 2.60 -6.88 -6.15
N GLY A 272 1.35 -6.55 -6.47
CA GLY A 272 0.26 -6.71 -5.52
C GLY A 272 -1.12 -6.30 -6.03
N LEU A 273 -2.13 -6.62 -5.24
CA LEU A 273 -3.52 -6.22 -5.47
C LEU A 273 -3.99 -5.25 -4.39
N MET A 274 -4.69 -4.20 -4.82
CA MET A 274 -5.45 -3.30 -3.97
C MET A 274 -6.95 -3.59 -4.17
N LEU A 275 -7.58 -4.13 -3.13
CA LEU A 275 -9.00 -4.43 -3.15
C LEU A 275 -9.77 -3.22 -2.62
N ASP A 276 -10.27 -2.37 -3.52
CA ASP A 276 -11.09 -1.23 -3.14
C ASP A 276 -12.57 -1.63 -3.01
N ARG A 277 -13.34 -0.85 -2.24
CA ARG A 277 -14.77 -1.03 -2.00
C ARG A 277 -15.16 -2.43 -1.51
N VAL A 278 -14.32 -3.06 -0.69
CA VAL A 278 -14.67 -4.31 0.03
C VAL A 278 -15.51 -3.95 1.26
N ARG A 279 -16.68 -3.37 1.01
CA ARG A 279 -17.59 -2.86 2.05
C ARG A 279 -18.99 -2.65 1.50
N TYR A 280 -19.96 -2.49 2.39
CA TYR A 280 -21.25 -1.90 2.05
C TYR A 280 -21.09 -0.40 1.73
N ASP A 281 -22.10 0.19 1.07
CA ASP A 281 -22.14 1.62 0.82
C ASP A 281 -22.14 2.46 2.10
N GLY A 282 -22.84 1.97 3.12
CA GLY A 282 -22.95 2.59 4.44
C GLY A 282 -23.98 1.89 5.31
N ILE A 283 -24.38 2.52 6.40
CA ILE A 283 -25.41 1.99 7.33
C ILE A 283 -26.82 1.93 6.70
N THR A 284 -27.02 2.56 5.56
CA THR A 284 -28.29 2.57 4.81
C THR A 284 -28.36 1.45 3.78
N ALA A 285 -27.45 0.49 3.79
CA ALA A 285 -27.40 -0.70 2.92
C ALA A 285 -26.90 -1.92 3.72
N ASP A 286 -27.26 -3.16 3.39
CA ASP A 286 -28.19 -3.60 2.35
C ASP A 286 -29.51 -4.08 2.97
N PHE A 287 -30.64 -3.59 2.44
CA PHE A 287 -31.99 -3.94 2.91
C PHE A 287 -32.74 -4.86 1.93
N SER A 288 -32.03 -5.62 1.14
CA SER A 288 -32.63 -6.63 0.25
C SER A 288 -33.27 -7.78 1.03
N SER A 289 -34.21 -8.48 0.38
CA SER A 289 -34.78 -9.70 0.92
C SER A 289 -33.73 -10.77 1.21
N LEU A 290 -32.67 -10.83 0.40
CA LEU A 290 -31.53 -11.73 0.61
C LEU A 290 -30.81 -11.41 1.94
N SER A 291 -30.47 -10.14 2.16
CA SER A 291 -29.77 -9.71 3.38
C SER A 291 -30.64 -9.93 4.61
N ARG A 292 -31.92 -9.60 4.53
CA ARG A 292 -32.89 -9.87 5.60
C ARG A 292 -32.95 -11.36 5.94
N LYS A 293 -33.13 -12.22 4.94
CA LYS A 293 -33.17 -13.67 5.13
C LYS A 293 -31.89 -14.19 5.82
N LYS A 294 -30.71 -13.81 5.33
CA LYS A 294 -29.42 -14.20 5.93
C LYS A 294 -29.25 -13.71 7.37
N PHE A 295 -29.74 -12.51 7.66
CA PHE A 295 -29.73 -11.97 9.01
C PHE A 295 -30.68 -12.75 9.95
N GLU A 296 -31.93 -13.03 9.50
CA GLU A 296 -32.89 -13.83 10.25
C GLU A 296 -32.36 -15.23 10.55
N GLU A 297 -31.71 -15.88 9.57
CA GLU A 297 -31.04 -17.17 9.76
C GLU A 297 -29.94 -17.09 10.82
N TYR A 298 -29.12 -16.02 10.79
CA TYR A 298 -28.03 -15.81 11.75
C TYR A 298 -28.51 -15.60 13.19
N ILE A 299 -29.56 -14.79 13.37
CA ILE A 299 -30.12 -14.52 14.72
C ILE A 299 -31.15 -15.52 15.20
N GLY A 300 -31.57 -16.47 14.36
CA GLY A 300 -32.53 -17.52 14.68
C GLY A 300 -33.98 -17.04 14.88
N LYS A 301 -34.34 -15.85 14.39
CA LYS A 301 -35.71 -15.30 14.49
C LYS A 301 -36.01 -14.38 13.31
N LYS A 302 -37.32 -14.25 12.99
CA LYS A 302 -37.81 -13.26 12.00
C LYS A 302 -37.82 -11.83 12.55
N VAL A 303 -37.50 -10.86 11.70
CA VAL A 303 -37.50 -9.41 12.00
C VAL A 303 -38.31 -8.65 10.95
#